data_e9a09a4bda7828a063306bef9e2bf086
#
_entry.id   e9a09a4bda7828a063306bef9e2bf086
#
_cell.length_a   1.000
_cell.length_b   1.000
_cell.length_c   1.000
_cell.angle_alpha   90.00
_cell.angle_beta   90.00
_cell.angle_gamma   90.00
#
_symmetry.space_group_name_H-M   'P 1'
#
loop_
_entity.id
_entity.type
_entity.pdbx_description
1 polymer ?
#
loop_
_entity_poly.entity_id
_entity_poly.type
_entity_poly.pdbx_seq_one_letter_code
_entity_poly.pdbx_strand_id
1 'polypeptide(L)'
;VLSQGRKAIVLVPEISLTYQTVERFVSRFGNDIAILHSKMTIAKRKEEYKRIKTGKVNIVIGARSAIFAPLDDIGLIIIDEEHDTSYYSQTKPKYSTKDIAAYICKESNAVLVLGSATPEISTYNKALNGQIELFEMKNRAANAKLPDIEIIDLKDDRAMGNSSNISIALKEAIKQNIENNEQTMLFLNKRGYNSYLTCKTCGQVFNCPNCDVAMTYHKSSNLLLCHYCS
;
A
#
# COMPACT_ATOMS: atom_id res chain seq x y z
N VAL A 1 26.50 3.05 -0.27
CA VAL A 1 26.41 1.58 -0.28
C VAL A 1 27.06 1.05 -1.55
N LEU A 2 26.52 1.33 -2.76
CA LEU A 2 27.08 0.83 -4.04
C LEU A 2 28.54 1.27 -4.26
N SER A 3 28.89 2.51 -3.93
CA SER A 3 30.28 3.02 -4.00
C SER A 3 31.24 2.31 -3.06
N GLN A 4 30.74 1.58 -2.08
CA GLN A 4 31.49 0.74 -1.15
C GLN A 4 31.54 -0.73 -1.59
N GLY A 5 31.04 -1.04 -2.79
CA GLY A 5 30.94 -2.40 -3.33
C GLY A 5 29.78 -3.23 -2.75
N ARG A 6 28.99 -2.68 -1.82
CA ARG A 6 27.87 -3.39 -1.19
C ARG A 6 26.56 -3.23 -1.97
N LYS A 7 25.64 -4.14 -1.78
CA LYS A 7 24.42 -4.29 -2.58
C LYS A 7 23.17 -3.83 -1.82
N ALA A 8 22.06 -3.62 -2.57
CA ALA A 8 20.83 -3.11 -1.98
C ALA A 8 19.58 -3.92 -2.40
N ILE A 9 18.62 -4.04 -1.48
CA ILE A 9 17.27 -4.52 -1.75
C ILE A 9 16.30 -3.35 -1.52
N VAL A 10 15.42 -3.12 -2.49
CA VAL A 10 14.35 -2.12 -2.40
C VAL A 10 13.01 -2.84 -2.52
N LEU A 11 12.23 -2.79 -1.46
CA LEU A 11 10.90 -3.38 -1.43
C LEU A 11 9.86 -2.28 -1.61
N VAL A 12 8.94 -2.50 -2.53
CA VAL A 12 7.79 -1.63 -2.79
C VAL A 12 6.52 -2.46 -2.77
N PRO A 13 5.35 -1.90 -2.35
CA PRO A 13 4.09 -2.61 -2.47
C PRO A 13 3.85 -3.04 -3.93
N GLU A 14 3.25 -4.21 -4.13
CA GLU A 14 3.05 -4.76 -5.48
C GLU A 14 2.25 -3.82 -6.39
N ILE A 15 1.28 -3.09 -5.81
CA ILE A 15 0.50 -2.06 -6.52
C ILE A 15 1.33 -0.84 -6.92
N SER A 16 2.39 -0.55 -6.19
CA SER A 16 3.32 0.57 -6.44
C SER A 16 4.45 0.20 -7.40
N LEU A 17 4.64 -1.10 -7.68
CA LEU A 17 5.63 -1.58 -8.65
C LEU A 17 5.10 -1.38 -10.09
N THR A 18 4.78 -0.14 -10.41
CA THR A 18 4.30 0.26 -11.74
C THR A 18 5.46 0.33 -12.73
N TYR A 19 5.12 0.34 -14.03
CA TYR A 19 6.10 0.56 -15.10
C TYR A 19 6.91 1.84 -14.86
N GLN A 20 6.27 2.93 -14.47
CA GLN A 20 6.93 4.21 -14.20
C GLN A 20 7.92 4.13 -13.03
N THR A 21 7.58 3.42 -11.96
CA THR A 21 8.49 3.22 -10.82
C THR A 21 9.71 2.44 -11.26
N VAL A 22 9.51 1.34 -11.97
CA VAL A 22 10.59 0.51 -12.52
C VAL A 22 11.48 1.32 -13.47
N GLU A 23 10.89 2.09 -14.38
CA GLU A 23 11.60 2.90 -15.36
C GLU A 23 12.50 3.95 -14.71
N ARG A 24 12.07 4.58 -13.63
CA ARG A 24 12.91 5.53 -12.85
C ARG A 24 14.17 4.86 -12.29
N PHE A 25 14.07 3.64 -11.83
CA PHE A 25 15.25 2.91 -11.36
C PHE A 25 16.13 2.45 -12.52
N VAL A 26 15.53 1.91 -13.59
CA VAL A 26 16.27 1.47 -14.78
C VAL A 26 17.00 2.65 -15.44
N SER A 27 16.38 3.81 -15.55
CA SER A 27 17.01 5.01 -16.12
C SER A 27 18.22 5.48 -15.30
N ARG A 28 18.21 5.26 -13.98
CA ARG A 28 19.29 5.67 -13.09
C ARG A 28 20.41 4.65 -12.96
N PHE A 29 20.08 3.35 -12.93
CA PHE A 29 21.01 2.27 -12.60
C PHE A 29 21.24 1.30 -13.76
N GLY A 30 20.50 1.45 -14.87
CA GLY A 30 20.67 0.62 -16.07
C GLY A 30 20.44 -0.87 -15.81
N ASN A 31 21.37 -1.68 -16.29
CA ASN A 31 21.31 -3.15 -16.19
C ASN A 31 21.76 -3.70 -14.82
N ASP A 32 22.15 -2.84 -13.89
CA ASP A 32 22.61 -3.22 -12.56
C ASP A 32 21.46 -3.58 -11.59
N ILE A 33 20.24 -3.69 -12.12
CA ILE A 33 19.02 -3.97 -11.38
C ILE A 33 18.42 -5.31 -11.77
N ALA A 34 17.93 -6.07 -10.78
CA ALA A 34 17.00 -7.17 -10.96
C ALA A 34 15.62 -6.78 -10.43
N ILE A 35 14.56 -7.14 -11.15
CA ILE A 35 13.18 -6.81 -10.78
C ILE A 35 12.43 -8.12 -10.50
N LEU A 36 11.81 -8.21 -9.30
CA LEU A 36 11.08 -9.39 -8.86
C LEU A 36 9.63 -9.04 -8.49
N HIS A 37 8.67 -9.60 -9.21
CA HIS A 37 7.23 -9.41 -8.93
C HIS A 37 6.41 -10.68 -9.23
N SER A 38 5.16 -10.74 -8.73
CA SER A 38 4.30 -11.93 -8.81
C SER A 38 3.92 -12.31 -10.25
N LYS A 39 3.74 -11.32 -11.12
CA LYS A 39 3.31 -11.51 -12.52
C LYS A 39 4.42 -12.02 -13.47
N MET A 40 5.63 -12.27 -12.97
CA MET A 40 6.72 -12.83 -13.79
C MET A 40 6.46 -14.28 -14.16
N THR A 41 6.80 -14.64 -15.39
CA THR A 41 6.86 -16.06 -15.79
C THR A 41 7.96 -16.78 -15.00
N ILE A 42 7.80 -18.09 -14.83
CA ILE A 42 8.79 -18.91 -14.12
C ILE A 42 10.17 -18.80 -14.79
N ALA A 43 10.21 -18.78 -16.12
CA ALA A 43 11.45 -18.68 -16.89
C ALA A 43 12.17 -17.35 -16.60
N LYS A 44 11.46 -16.23 -16.68
CA LYS A 44 12.02 -14.90 -16.41
C LYS A 44 12.47 -14.76 -14.96
N ARG A 45 11.71 -15.32 -14.01
CA ARG A 45 12.10 -15.31 -12.59
C ARG A 45 13.40 -16.10 -12.37
N LYS A 46 13.55 -17.27 -12.99
CA LYS A 46 14.79 -18.06 -12.94
C LYS A 46 15.98 -17.29 -13.53
N GLU A 47 15.78 -16.57 -14.61
CA GLU A 47 16.80 -15.73 -15.23
C GLU A 47 17.26 -14.62 -14.27
N GLU A 48 16.33 -13.87 -13.67
CA GLU A 48 16.66 -12.82 -12.69
C GLU A 48 17.38 -13.42 -11.47
N TYR A 49 16.91 -14.52 -10.92
CA TYR A 49 17.60 -15.21 -9.82
C TYR A 49 19.03 -15.64 -10.20
N LYS A 50 19.25 -16.08 -11.43
CA LYS A 50 20.59 -16.40 -11.92
C LYS A 50 21.46 -15.15 -12.02
N ARG A 51 20.93 -14.04 -12.53
CA ARG A 51 21.64 -12.76 -12.59
C ARG A 51 22.07 -12.28 -11.19
N ILE A 52 21.16 -12.36 -10.22
CA ILE A 52 21.42 -11.99 -8.82
C ILE A 52 22.53 -12.87 -8.26
N LYS A 53 22.35 -14.20 -8.33
CA LYS A 53 23.29 -15.17 -7.76
C LYS A 53 24.69 -15.12 -8.39
N THR A 54 24.80 -14.74 -9.65
CA THR A 54 26.08 -14.61 -10.37
C THR A 54 26.74 -13.25 -10.21
N GLY A 55 26.20 -12.36 -9.35
CA GLY A 55 26.75 -11.04 -9.09
C GLY A 55 26.65 -10.06 -10.27
N LYS A 56 25.76 -10.30 -11.23
CA LYS A 56 25.55 -9.44 -12.41
C LYS A 56 24.71 -8.21 -12.10
N VAL A 57 24.17 -8.10 -10.89
CA VAL A 57 23.34 -7.01 -10.44
C VAL A 57 23.66 -6.67 -8.98
N ASN A 58 23.59 -5.41 -8.65
CA ASN A 58 23.86 -4.91 -7.31
C ASN A 58 22.59 -4.40 -6.59
N ILE A 59 21.49 -4.27 -7.31
CA ILE A 59 20.21 -3.82 -6.75
C ILE A 59 19.11 -4.82 -7.10
N VAL A 60 18.33 -5.21 -6.10
CA VAL A 60 17.11 -5.99 -6.29
C VAL A 60 15.92 -5.11 -5.92
N ILE A 61 14.95 -4.96 -6.82
CA ILE A 61 13.71 -4.25 -6.58
C ILE A 61 12.55 -5.24 -6.71
N GLY A 62 11.62 -5.18 -5.80
CA GLY A 62 10.45 -6.04 -5.90
C GLY A 62 9.45 -5.91 -4.77
N ALA A 63 8.41 -6.74 -4.85
CA ALA A 63 7.42 -6.86 -3.79
C ALA A 63 7.98 -7.68 -2.61
N ARG A 64 7.15 -7.93 -1.63
CA ARG A 64 7.46 -8.67 -0.39
C ARG A 64 8.45 -9.83 -0.57
N SER A 65 8.23 -10.68 -1.58
CA SER A 65 9.05 -11.89 -1.79
C SER A 65 10.49 -11.59 -2.25
N ALA A 66 10.78 -10.38 -2.69
CA ALA A 66 12.13 -9.99 -3.09
C ALA A 66 13.12 -9.94 -1.92
N ILE A 67 12.65 -9.92 -0.67
CA ILE A 67 13.50 -10.03 0.53
C ILE A 67 14.29 -11.34 0.57
N PHE A 68 13.81 -12.38 -0.12
CA PHE A 68 14.49 -13.68 -0.21
C PHE A 68 15.39 -13.81 -1.45
N ALA A 69 15.66 -12.72 -2.16
CA ALA A 69 16.60 -12.76 -3.28
C ALA A 69 17.99 -13.22 -2.82
N PRO A 70 18.66 -14.09 -3.56
CA PRO A 70 19.98 -14.61 -3.20
C PRO A 70 21.08 -13.56 -3.50
N LEU A 71 21.00 -12.43 -2.82
CA LEU A 71 21.93 -11.31 -2.94
C LEU A 71 22.93 -11.38 -1.80
N ASP A 72 24.20 -11.48 -2.15
CA ASP A 72 25.30 -11.47 -1.18
C ASP A 72 25.67 -10.03 -0.84
N ASP A 73 26.39 -9.84 0.26
CA ASP A 73 26.96 -8.57 0.70
C ASP A 73 25.97 -7.41 0.72
N ILE A 74 24.80 -7.67 1.32
CA ILE A 74 23.75 -6.67 1.47
C ILE A 74 24.24 -5.55 2.41
N GLY A 75 24.21 -4.31 1.94
CA GLY A 75 24.53 -3.11 2.72
C GLY A 75 23.34 -2.23 3.04
N LEU A 76 22.22 -2.42 2.32
CA LEU A 76 21.01 -1.61 2.49
C LEU A 76 19.77 -2.41 2.14
N ILE A 77 18.75 -2.30 2.99
CA ILE A 77 17.39 -2.72 2.67
C ILE A 77 16.48 -1.52 2.86
N ILE A 78 15.70 -1.20 1.84
CA ILE A 78 14.66 -0.15 1.87
C ILE A 78 13.30 -0.82 1.77
N ILE A 79 12.37 -0.46 2.65
CA ILE A 79 10.97 -0.84 2.58
C ILE A 79 10.16 0.45 2.40
N ASP A 80 9.66 0.67 1.20
CA ASP A 80 8.78 1.81 0.90
C ASP A 80 7.34 1.48 1.29
N GLU A 81 6.57 2.51 1.71
CA GLU A 81 5.23 2.36 2.26
C GLU A 81 5.16 1.24 3.33
N GLU A 82 6.05 1.33 4.33
CA GLU A 82 6.29 0.28 5.32
C GLU A 82 5.04 -0.18 6.09
N HIS A 83 4.02 0.67 6.12
CA HIS A 83 2.72 0.40 6.74
C HIS A 83 1.80 -0.51 5.90
N ASP A 84 2.17 -0.79 4.63
CA ASP A 84 1.31 -1.59 3.75
C ASP A 84 1.19 -3.04 4.26
N THR A 85 -0.05 -3.50 4.41
CA THR A 85 -0.36 -4.85 4.91
C THR A 85 0.15 -5.97 4.02
N SER A 86 0.48 -5.68 2.75
CA SER A 86 1.07 -6.66 1.83
C SER A 86 2.44 -7.19 2.29
N TYR A 87 3.13 -6.48 3.20
CA TYR A 87 4.37 -6.93 3.80
C TYR A 87 4.19 -8.03 4.86
N TYR A 88 2.96 -8.34 5.24
CA TYR A 88 2.63 -9.48 6.10
C TYR A 88 2.14 -10.67 5.26
N SER A 89 2.78 -11.84 5.40
CA SER A 89 2.32 -13.07 4.76
C SER A 89 1.12 -13.63 5.50
N GLN A 90 -0.04 -13.68 4.83
CA GLN A 90 -1.27 -14.31 5.37
C GLN A 90 -1.27 -15.83 5.17
N THR A 91 -0.52 -16.33 4.19
CA THR A 91 -0.38 -17.76 3.90
C THR A 91 0.80 -18.36 4.67
N LYS A 92 0.79 -19.66 4.89
CA LYS A 92 1.92 -20.36 5.51
C LYS A 92 3.11 -20.47 4.54
N PRO A 93 4.33 -20.21 5.03
CA PRO A 93 4.67 -19.70 6.36
C PRO A 93 4.24 -18.24 6.54
N LYS A 94 3.66 -17.91 7.69
CA LYS A 94 3.35 -16.52 8.06
C LYS A 94 4.63 -15.81 8.51
N TYR A 95 4.87 -14.62 7.99
CA TYR A 95 6.02 -13.79 8.36
C TYR A 95 5.76 -12.32 8.13
N SER A 96 6.50 -11.48 8.85
CA SER A 96 6.63 -10.05 8.62
C SER A 96 7.90 -9.79 7.82
N THR A 97 7.79 -9.07 6.71
CA THR A 97 8.95 -8.69 5.90
C THR A 97 9.87 -7.74 6.66
N LYS A 98 9.31 -6.86 7.49
CA LYS A 98 10.09 -5.95 8.33
C LYS A 98 10.99 -6.70 9.32
N ASP A 99 10.45 -7.76 9.95
CA ASP A 99 11.22 -8.55 10.91
C ASP A 99 12.35 -9.33 10.21
N ILE A 100 12.06 -9.90 9.04
CA ILE A 100 13.09 -10.57 8.21
C ILE A 100 14.16 -9.56 7.75
N ALA A 101 13.75 -8.38 7.28
CA ALA A 101 14.68 -7.35 6.86
C ALA A 101 15.58 -6.88 8.03
N ALA A 102 15.00 -6.68 9.21
CA ALA A 102 15.75 -6.32 10.41
C ALA A 102 16.77 -7.41 10.79
N TYR A 103 16.36 -8.70 10.71
CA TYR A 103 17.26 -9.82 10.94
C TYR A 103 18.41 -9.85 9.92
N ILE A 104 18.11 -9.75 8.63
CA ILE A 104 19.14 -9.74 7.57
C ILE A 104 20.10 -8.57 7.78
N CYS A 105 19.59 -7.37 8.05
CA CYS A 105 20.42 -6.18 8.27
C CYS A 105 21.34 -6.35 9.49
N LYS A 106 20.86 -6.97 10.56
CA LYS A 106 21.68 -7.25 11.75
C LYS A 106 22.80 -8.24 11.42
N GLU A 107 22.51 -9.35 10.74
CA GLU A 107 23.51 -10.37 10.38
C GLU A 107 24.55 -9.86 9.36
N SER A 108 24.11 -9.00 8.42
CA SER A 108 24.97 -8.47 7.35
C SER A 108 25.62 -7.12 7.71
N ASN A 109 25.43 -6.59 8.90
CA ASN A 109 25.82 -5.22 9.25
C ASN A 109 25.34 -4.20 8.20
N ALA A 110 24.07 -4.30 7.80
CA ALA A 110 23.42 -3.47 6.80
C ALA A 110 22.48 -2.46 7.46
N VAL A 111 22.12 -1.42 6.72
CA VAL A 111 21.13 -0.42 7.15
C VAL A 111 19.75 -0.81 6.67
N LEU A 112 18.76 -0.74 7.57
CA LEU A 112 17.34 -0.85 7.22
C LEU A 112 16.71 0.54 7.19
N VAL A 113 16.11 0.91 6.07
CA VAL A 113 15.35 2.16 5.91
C VAL A 113 13.88 1.83 5.71
N LEU A 114 13.03 2.38 6.56
CA LEU A 114 11.57 2.27 6.48
C LEU A 114 11.02 3.62 6.03
N GLY A 115 10.40 3.66 4.84
CA GLY A 115 9.80 4.86 4.26
C GLY A 115 8.28 4.82 4.35
N SER A 116 7.65 5.91 4.82
CA SER A 116 6.19 6.06 4.81
C SER A 116 5.77 7.51 4.99
N ALA A 117 4.66 7.90 4.36
CA ALA A 117 3.96 9.14 4.69
C ALA A 117 3.07 8.97 5.93
N THR A 118 2.64 7.73 6.23
CA THR A 118 1.75 7.35 7.33
C THR A 118 2.31 6.11 8.03
N PRO A 119 3.39 6.24 8.82
CA PRO A 119 4.08 5.10 9.40
C PRO A 119 3.16 4.26 10.30
N GLU A 120 3.43 2.97 10.38
CA GLU A 120 2.72 2.09 11.31
C GLU A 120 2.96 2.56 12.75
N ILE A 121 1.92 2.53 13.58
CA ILE A 121 1.97 3.02 14.97
C ILE A 121 3.11 2.38 15.76
N SER A 122 3.34 1.08 15.57
CA SER A 122 4.41 0.33 16.24
C SER A 122 5.80 0.82 15.81
N THR A 123 5.99 1.09 14.52
CA THR A 123 7.25 1.62 13.96
C THR A 123 7.51 3.04 14.44
N TYR A 124 6.48 3.90 14.38
CA TYR A 124 6.58 5.28 14.82
C TYR A 124 6.88 5.39 16.33
N ASN A 125 6.24 4.54 17.15
CA ASN A 125 6.52 4.48 18.58
C ASN A 125 7.97 4.07 18.89
N LYS A 126 8.55 3.13 18.12
CA LYS A 126 9.98 2.78 18.24
C LYS A 126 10.89 3.97 17.94
N ALA A 127 10.52 4.79 16.94
CA ALA A 127 11.26 6.00 16.60
C ALA A 127 11.17 7.06 17.71
N LEU A 128 9.97 7.32 18.25
CA LEU A 128 9.80 8.27 19.35
C LEU A 128 10.55 7.85 20.63
N ASN A 129 10.70 6.54 20.87
CA ASN A 129 11.46 6.00 22.00
C ASN A 129 12.96 5.85 21.71
N GLY A 130 13.48 6.36 20.58
CA GLY A 130 14.89 6.33 20.23
C GLY A 130 15.45 4.94 19.90
N GLN A 131 14.58 3.93 19.66
CA GLN A 131 15.02 2.58 19.26
C GLN A 131 15.44 2.51 17.79
N ILE A 132 14.90 3.41 16.97
CA ILE A 132 15.28 3.64 15.58
C ILE A 132 15.39 5.14 15.34
N GLU A 133 16.23 5.56 14.43
CA GLU A 133 16.40 6.97 14.08
C GLU A 133 15.24 7.46 13.23
N LEU A 134 14.71 8.66 13.53
CA LEU A 134 13.60 9.28 12.82
C LEU A 134 14.09 10.42 11.93
N PHE A 135 13.82 10.32 10.64
CA PHE A 135 14.06 11.38 9.66
C PHE A 135 12.74 11.92 9.14
N GLU A 136 12.41 13.16 9.44
CA GLU A 136 11.19 13.82 8.98
C GLU A 136 11.44 14.68 7.74
N MET A 137 10.74 14.38 6.65
CA MET A 137 10.73 15.20 5.44
C MET A 137 9.55 16.21 5.52
N LYS A 138 9.80 17.38 6.10
CA LYS A 138 8.75 18.39 6.37
C LYS A 138 8.33 19.21 5.15
N ASN A 139 9.22 19.36 4.17
CA ASN A 139 8.95 20.17 2.99
C ASN A 139 8.35 19.32 1.86
N ARG A 140 7.26 19.80 1.28
CA ARG A 140 6.66 19.18 0.09
C ARG A 140 7.51 19.46 -1.14
N ALA A 141 7.60 18.48 -2.04
CA ALA A 141 8.21 18.69 -3.34
C ALA A 141 7.49 19.82 -4.10
N ALA A 142 8.26 20.66 -4.78
CA ALA A 142 7.76 21.79 -5.59
C ALA A 142 6.89 22.81 -4.81
N ASN A 143 7.06 22.96 -3.49
CA ASN A 143 6.26 23.85 -2.64
C ASN A 143 4.73 23.67 -2.79
N ALA A 144 4.28 22.45 -3.07
CA ALA A 144 2.87 22.13 -3.24
C ALA A 144 2.06 22.46 -1.97
N LYS A 145 0.94 23.15 -2.13
CA LYS A 145 0.00 23.43 -1.06
C LYS A 145 -0.81 22.18 -0.70
N LEU A 146 -1.31 22.13 0.54
CA LEU A 146 -2.33 21.15 0.90
C LEU A 146 -3.63 21.48 0.18
N PRO A 147 -4.42 20.49 -0.23
CA PRO A 147 -5.76 20.71 -0.75
C PRO A 147 -6.66 21.24 0.36
N ASP A 148 -7.66 22.03 -0.02
CA ASP A 148 -8.77 22.37 0.85
C ASP A 148 -9.64 21.14 1.07
N ILE A 149 -10.10 20.94 2.32
CA ILE A 149 -10.90 19.76 2.69
C ILE A 149 -12.29 20.24 3.12
N GLU A 150 -13.33 19.75 2.44
CA GLU A 150 -14.72 19.95 2.80
C GLU A 150 -15.34 18.63 3.28
N ILE A 151 -15.98 18.66 4.45
CA ILE A 151 -16.69 17.51 5.03
C ILE A 151 -18.18 17.72 4.81
N ILE A 152 -18.82 16.76 4.14
CA ILE A 152 -20.25 16.84 3.82
C ILE A 152 -21.00 15.73 4.54
N ASP A 153 -22.02 16.08 5.32
CA ASP A 153 -22.96 15.09 5.91
C ASP A 153 -24.01 14.67 4.87
N LEU A 154 -23.93 13.43 4.45
CA LEU A 154 -24.91 12.86 3.51
C LEU A 154 -26.33 12.77 4.07
N LYS A 155 -26.57 12.98 5.38
CA LYS A 155 -27.92 13.04 5.95
C LYS A 155 -28.62 14.31 5.52
N ASP A 156 -27.91 15.43 5.52
CA ASP A 156 -28.45 16.72 5.05
C ASP A 156 -28.79 16.66 3.57
N ASP A 157 -27.92 16.08 2.77
CA ASP A 157 -28.17 15.84 1.35
C ASP A 157 -29.44 15.00 1.10
N ARG A 158 -29.66 13.97 1.93
CA ARG A 158 -30.88 13.15 1.86
C ARG A 158 -32.13 13.91 2.23
N ALA A 159 -32.07 14.78 3.22
CA ALA A 159 -33.16 15.68 3.60
C ALA A 159 -33.54 16.61 2.44
N MET A 160 -32.58 16.96 1.57
CA MET A 160 -32.76 17.72 0.35
C MET A 160 -33.22 16.85 -0.86
N GLY A 161 -33.50 15.58 -0.65
CA GLY A 161 -33.99 14.64 -1.69
C GLY A 161 -32.91 13.89 -2.46
N ASN A 162 -31.61 14.01 -2.09
CA ASN A 162 -30.54 13.24 -2.74
C ASN A 162 -30.52 11.80 -2.24
N SER A 163 -30.98 10.85 -3.03
CA SER A 163 -30.91 9.42 -2.72
C SER A 163 -29.58 8.75 -3.12
N SER A 164 -28.64 9.49 -3.69
CA SER A 164 -27.34 9.00 -4.17
C SER A 164 -26.34 8.85 -3.03
N ASN A 165 -25.33 8.00 -3.26
CA ASN A 165 -24.14 7.93 -2.39
C ASN A 165 -23.11 9.03 -2.70
N ILE A 166 -23.37 9.86 -3.69
CA ILE A 166 -22.54 11.03 -4.07
C ILE A 166 -23.30 12.27 -3.62
N SER A 167 -22.67 13.15 -2.88
CA SER A 167 -23.28 14.39 -2.41
C SER A 167 -23.62 15.35 -3.56
N ILE A 168 -24.55 16.26 -3.30
CA ILE A 168 -24.92 17.30 -4.27
C ILE A 168 -23.68 18.15 -4.60
N ALA A 169 -22.95 18.60 -3.58
CA ALA A 169 -21.73 19.39 -3.74
C ALA A 169 -20.65 18.66 -4.56
N LEU A 170 -20.44 17.35 -4.31
CA LEU A 170 -19.48 16.56 -5.10
C LEU A 170 -19.91 16.42 -6.56
N LYS A 171 -21.21 16.25 -6.84
CA LYS A 171 -21.71 16.20 -8.22
C LYS A 171 -21.44 17.51 -8.95
N GLU A 172 -21.68 18.64 -8.27
CA GLU A 172 -21.43 19.94 -8.88
C GLU A 172 -19.93 20.19 -9.11
N ALA A 173 -19.07 19.84 -8.15
CA ALA A 173 -17.61 19.94 -8.32
C ALA A 173 -17.10 19.05 -9.48
N ILE A 174 -17.62 17.83 -9.63
CA ILE A 174 -17.28 16.97 -10.78
C ILE A 174 -17.69 17.62 -12.09
N LYS A 175 -18.90 18.19 -12.14
CA LYS A 175 -19.40 18.86 -13.35
C LYS A 175 -18.52 20.06 -13.72
N GLN A 176 -18.17 20.90 -12.76
CA GLN A 176 -17.26 22.04 -12.97
C GLN A 176 -15.89 21.58 -13.50
N ASN A 177 -15.30 20.55 -12.93
CA ASN A 177 -14.02 20.02 -13.39
C ASN A 177 -14.11 19.50 -14.84
N ILE A 178 -15.22 18.85 -15.21
CA ILE A 178 -15.44 18.39 -16.59
C ILE A 178 -15.54 19.59 -17.54
N GLU A 179 -16.29 20.64 -17.17
CA GLU A 179 -16.44 21.86 -17.97
C GLU A 179 -15.12 22.59 -18.14
N ASN A 180 -14.25 22.56 -17.12
CA ASN A 180 -12.92 23.16 -17.14
C ASN A 180 -11.85 22.27 -17.79
N ASN A 181 -12.18 21.06 -18.28
CA ASN A 181 -11.22 20.03 -18.74
C ASN A 181 -10.20 19.62 -17.66
N GLU A 182 -10.61 19.62 -16.41
CA GLU A 182 -9.81 19.19 -15.27
C GLU A 182 -10.10 17.74 -14.89
N GLN A 183 -9.18 17.11 -14.16
CA GLN A 183 -9.31 15.72 -13.74
C GLN A 183 -9.93 15.61 -12.34
N THR A 184 -10.78 14.62 -12.16
CA THR A 184 -11.37 14.27 -10.86
C THR A 184 -10.95 12.87 -10.45
N MET A 185 -10.42 12.72 -9.23
CA MET A 185 -10.11 11.42 -8.64
C MET A 185 -11.17 11.08 -7.58
N LEU A 186 -11.92 9.99 -7.80
CA LEU A 186 -12.88 9.47 -6.82
C LEU A 186 -12.26 8.30 -6.06
N PHE A 187 -12.19 8.41 -4.76
CA PHE A 187 -11.68 7.35 -3.89
C PHE A 187 -12.82 6.68 -3.14
N LEU A 188 -13.06 5.40 -3.45
CA LEU A 188 -14.01 4.55 -2.75
C LEU A 188 -13.22 3.48 -1.98
N ASN A 189 -13.15 3.64 -0.66
CA ASN A 189 -12.40 2.71 0.21
C ASN A 189 -13.17 1.39 0.46
N LYS A 190 -13.85 0.86 -0.56
CA LYS A 190 -14.64 -0.35 -0.42
C LYS A 190 -14.57 -1.21 -1.67
N ARG A 191 -14.11 -2.45 -1.54
CA ARG A 191 -14.19 -3.45 -2.59
C ARG A 191 -15.54 -4.17 -2.53
N GLY A 192 -16.25 -4.26 -3.66
CA GLY A 192 -17.49 -5.02 -3.80
C GLY A 192 -18.79 -4.23 -3.56
N TYR A 193 -19.92 -4.87 -3.88
CA TYR A 193 -21.26 -4.37 -3.66
C TYR A 193 -21.56 -4.39 -2.15
N ASN A 194 -22.33 -3.46 -1.64
CA ASN A 194 -22.65 -3.21 -0.21
C ASN A 194 -22.40 -4.38 0.75
N SER A 195 -21.43 -4.26 1.64
CA SER A 195 -21.13 -5.26 2.68
C SER A 195 -22.08 -5.19 3.88
N TYR A 196 -22.95 -4.18 3.97
CA TYR A 196 -23.97 -4.04 5.01
C TYR A 196 -25.10 -3.12 4.53
N LEU A 197 -26.30 -3.30 5.09
CA LEU A 197 -27.42 -2.39 4.91
C LEU A 197 -27.46 -1.38 6.06
N THR A 198 -27.68 -0.13 5.69
CA THR A 198 -27.96 0.95 6.66
C THR A 198 -29.34 1.51 6.42
N CYS A 199 -30.02 1.88 7.47
CA CYS A 199 -31.24 2.67 7.37
C CYS A 199 -30.94 4.02 6.72
N LYS A 200 -31.61 4.35 5.63
CA LYS A 200 -31.40 5.62 4.92
C LYS A 200 -31.78 6.85 5.76
N THR A 201 -32.68 6.69 6.72
CA THR A 201 -33.19 7.80 7.54
C THR A 201 -32.32 8.06 8.75
N CYS A 202 -31.95 7.01 9.54
CA CYS A 202 -31.23 7.18 10.80
C CYS A 202 -29.77 6.71 10.74
N GLY A 203 -29.33 6.07 9.65
CA GLY A 203 -27.98 5.53 9.50
C GLY A 203 -27.71 4.24 10.28
N GLN A 204 -28.71 3.68 10.98
CA GLN A 204 -28.53 2.43 11.73
C GLN A 204 -28.12 1.29 10.84
N VAL A 205 -27.11 0.52 11.25
CA VAL A 205 -26.61 -0.69 10.57
C VAL A 205 -27.45 -1.89 11.04
N PHE A 206 -27.80 -2.78 10.13
CA PHE A 206 -28.44 -4.04 10.48
C PHE A 206 -27.39 -5.05 10.94
N ASN A 207 -27.31 -5.26 12.25
CA ASN A 207 -26.38 -6.19 12.86
C ASN A 207 -27.00 -7.58 13.05
N CYS A 208 -26.14 -8.59 13.11
CA CYS A 208 -26.56 -9.96 13.41
C CYS A 208 -27.06 -10.06 14.86
N PRO A 209 -28.22 -10.65 15.13
CA PRO A 209 -28.75 -10.78 16.49
C PRO A 209 -27.90 -11.68 17.39
N ASN A 210 -27.06 -12.55 16.80
CA ASN A 210 -26.25 -13.50 17.57
C ASN A 210 -24.85 -13.00 17.92
N CYS A 211 -24.21 -12.19 17.03
CA CYS A 211 -22.80 -11.79 17.20
C CYS A 211 -22.55 -10.29 17.01
N ASP A 212 -23.62 -9.51 16.80
CA ASP A 212 -23.59 -8.04 16.65
C ASP A 212 -22.70 -7.52 15.48
N VAL A 213 -22.22 -8.40 14.60
CA VAL A 213 -21.48 -8.01 13.39
C VAL A 213 -22.47 -7.58 12.31
N ALA A 214 -22.12 -6.53 11.55
CA ALA A 214 -22.93 -6.04 10.44
C ALA A 214 -23.21 -7.15 9.42
N MET A 215 -24.50 -7.36 9.09
CA MET A 215 -24.91 -8.37 8.12
C MET A 215 -24.66 -7.89 6.68
N THR A 216 -24.24 -8.82 5.83
CA THR A 216 -23.98 -8.57 4.41
C THR A 216 -25.24 -8.84 3.56
N TYR A 217 -25.59 -7.89 2.70
CA TYR A 217 -26.69 -8.08 1.76
C TYR A 217 -26.23 -8.80 0.50
N HIS A 218 -26.87 -9.92 0.21
CA HIS A 218 -26.68 -10.71 -1.00
C HIS A 218 -27.78 -10.42 -2.01
N LYS A 219 -27.45 -9.65 -3.06
CA LYS A 219 -28.41 -9.25 -4.08
C LYS A 219 -29.01 -10.45 -4.83
N SER A 220 -28.23 -11.51 -5.05
CA SER A 220 -28.66 -12.71 -5.78
C SER A 220 -29.75 -13.49 -5.06
N SER A 221 -29.73 -13.54 -3.73
CA SER A 221 -30.70 -14.24 -2.89
C SER A 221 -31.69 -13.31 -2.19
N ASN A 222 -31.46 -11.98 -2.29
CA ASN A 222 -32.25 -10.95 -1.59
C ASN A 222 -32.28 -11.16 -0.06
N LEU A 223 -31.18 -11.66 0.52
CA LEU A 223 -31.07 -11.98 1.94
C LEU A 223 -29.94 -11.20 2.61
N LEU A 224 -30.13 -10.93 3.91
CA LEU A 224 -29.09 -10.49 4.81
C LEU A 224 -28.47 -11.70 5.51
N LEU A 225 -27.18 -11.91 5.32
CA LEU A 225 -26.45 -13.03 5.93
C LEU A 225 -25.32 -12.52 6.82
N CYS A 226 -25.16 -13.18 7.95
CA CYS A 226 -23.98 -13.00 8.76
C CYS A 226 -22.89 -13.95 8.27
N HIS A 227 -21.71 -13.40 7.93
CA HIS A 227 -20.56 -14.21 7.54
C HIS A 227 -19.63 -14.56 8.70
N TYR A 228 -20.03 -14.24 9.92
CA TYR A 228 -19.22 -14.49 11.11
C TYR A 228 -19.70 -15.68 11.93
N CYS A 229 -20.99 -15.76 12.21
CA CYS A 229 -21.56 -16.85 13.00
C CYS A 229 -22.51 -17.78 12.21
N SER A 230 -22.74 -17.47 10.89
CA SER A 230 -23.54 -18.22 9.92
C SER A 230 -24.98 -18.45 10.36
#